data_705ae94b2dd59c9438b6b8468b49c0e7
#
_entry.id   705ae94b2dd59c9438b6b8468b49c0e7
#
_cell.length_a   1.000
_cell.length_b   1.000
_cell.length_c   1.000
_cell.angle_alpha   90.00
_cell.angle_beta   90.00
_cell.angle_gamma   90.00
#
_symmetry.space_group_name_H-M   'P 1'
#
loop_
_entity.id
_entity.type
_entity.pdbx_description
1 polymer ?
#
loop_
_entity_poly.entity_id
_entity_poly.type
_entity_poly.pdbx_seq_one_letter_code
_entity_poly.pdbx_strand_id
1 'polypeptide(L)'
;MYKRQVIGLAPAFGTKQVKTIIDLPHDKVLREIIAGIEEEGLKWRIIKVYHTSDVSFIAHVAAEYSGSGIGIGIQSKGTTVIHQKDLPNLSNLELFSQAPLIDLDTYRKIGKNAAKYAKGESPTPVPTRNDQMARPTYQALSALLHIKETELVDNNKKPQAVTVSFQ
;
A
#
# COMPACT_ATOMS: atom_id res chain seq x y z
N MET A 1 -1.74 -24.48 3.74
CA MET A 1 -1.29 -23.51 4.74
C MET A 1 -1.15 -22.15 4.09
N TYR A 2 -1.82 -21.15 4.61
CA TYR A 2 -1.74 -19.80 4.07
C TYR A 2 -0.47 -19.11 4.56
N LYS A 3 0.22 -18.46 3.62
CA LYS A 3 1.45 -17.75 3.90
C LYS A 3 1.14 -16.28 4.22
N ARG A 4 2.07 -15.60 4.89
CA ARG A 4 1.86 -14.20 5.29
C ARG A 4 1.72 -13.29 4.07
N GLN A 5 0.73 -12.39 4.14
CA GLN A 5 0.64 -11.25 3.25
C GLN A 5 1.72 -10.24 3.62
N VAL A 6 2.27 -9.56 2.63
CA VAL A 6 3.28 -8.53 2.86
C VAL A 6 2.77 -7.17 2.41
N ILE A 7 2.89 -6.19 3.30
CA ILE A 7 2.58 -4.79 3.02
C ILE A 7 3.91 -4.06 2.90
N GLY A 8 4.19 -3.48 1.73
CA GLY A 8 5.38 -2.68 1.49
C GLY A 8 5.08 -1.20 1.69
N LEU A 9 5.86 -0.56 2.55
CA LEU A 9 5.73 0.86 2.83
C LEU A 9 6.78 1.66 2.06
N ALA A 10 6.40 2.84 1.59
CA ALA A 10 7.31 3.77 0.97
C ALA A 10 8.33 4.35 1.98
N PRO A 11 9.45 4.92 1.51
CA PRO A 11 10.54 5.34 2.41
C PRO A 11 10.14 6.32 3.52
N ALA A 12 9.21 7.24 3.26
CA ALA A 12 8.80 8.26 4.23
C ALA A 12 7.59 7.85 5.06
N PHE A 13 6.96 6.69 4.77
CA PHE A 13 5.72 6.28 5.42
C PHE A 13 5.93 6.04 6.92
N GLY A 14 5.14 6.72 7.73
CA GLY A 14 5.17 6.59 9.19
C GLY A 14 6.40 7.21 9.86
N THR A 15 7.26 7.87 9.11
CA THR A 15 8.50 8.50 9.63
C THR A 15 8.50 9.99 9.33
N LYS A 16 9.05 10.42 8.21
CA LYS A 16 9.05 11.83 7.81
C LYS A 16 7.63 12.33 7.51
N GLN A 17 6.77 11.45 7.00
CA GLN A 17 5.34 11.70 6.84
C GLN A 17 4.58 10.74 7.76
N VAL A 18 3.51 11.20 8.37
CA VAL A 18 2.75 10.40 9.36
C VAL A 18 1.27 10.29 9.01
N LYS A 19 0.83 10.93 7.93
CA LYS A 19 -0.57 10.92 7.49
C LYS A 19 -0.66 11.02 5.97
N THR A 20 -1.81 10.59 5.43
CA THR A 20 -2.07 10.66 3.99
C THR A 20 -2.41 12.09 3.56
N ILE A 21 -2.63 12.26 2.26
CA ILE A 21 -2.95 13.59 1.68
C ILE A 21 -4.25 14.18 2.25
N ILE A 22 -5.17 13.34 2.73
CA ILE A 22 -6.40 13.79 3.38
C ILE A 22 -6.33 13.65 4.91
N ASP A 23 -5.13 13.71 5.45
CA ASP A 23 -4.87 13.74 6.89
C ASP A 23 -5.27 12.46 7.66
N LEU A 24 -5.36 11.32 6.98
CA LEU A 24 -5.56 10.04 7.65
C LEU A 24 -4.24 9.58 8.28
N PRO A 25 -4.18 9.37 9.62
CA PRO A 25 -2.95 8.89 10.25
C PRO A 25 -2.51 7.55 9.67
N HIS A 26 -1.21 7.38 9.42
CA HIS A 26 -0.66 6.16 8.82
C HIS A 26 -0.93 4.92 9.68
N ASP A 27 -0.90 5.05 11.00
CA ASP A 27 -1.21 3.92 11.89
C ASP A 27 -2.64 3.43 11.72
N LYS A 28 -3.61 4.33 11.52
CA LYS A 28 -5.00 3.95 11.25
C LYS A 28 -5.17 3.32 9.90
N VAL A 29 -4.47 3.82 8.87
CA VAL A 29 -4.48 3.24 7.53
C VAL A 29 -3.96 1.80 7.57
N LEU A 30 -2.82 1.57 8.19
CA LEU A 30 -2.25 0.23 8.34
C LEU A 30 -3.18 -0.68 9.14
N ARG A 31 -3.77 -0.17 10.21
CA ARG A 31 -4.70 -0.94 11.03
C ARG A 31 -5.88 -1.44 10.21
N GLU A 32 -6.44 -0.61 9.34
CA GLU A 32 -7.56 -0.99 8.49
C GLU A 32 -7.15 -2.05 7.44
N ILE A 33 -6.01 -1.86 6.78
CA ILE A 33 -5.51 -2.85 5.81
C ILE A 33 -5.29 -4.19 6.51
N ILE A 34 -4.62 -4.17 7.65
CA ILE A 34 -4.34 -5.39 8.45
C ILE A 34 -5.63 -6.06 8.88
N ALA A 35 -6.60 -5.28 9.37
CA ALA A 35 -7.89 -5.83 9.79
C ALA A 35 -8.61 -6.52 8.63
N GLY A 36 -8.55 -5.95 7.42
CA GLY A 36 -9.13 -6.57 6.24
C GLY A 36 -8.46 -7.91 5.92
N ILE A 37 -7.14 -7.99 6.04
CA ILE A 37 -6.39 -9.24 5.83
C ILE A 37 -6.79 -10.28 6.89
N GLU A 38 -6.86 -9.87 8.15
CA GLU A 38 -7.20 -10.76 9.25
C GLU A 38 -8.65 -11.29 9.17
N GLU A 39 -9.58 -10.48 8.67
CA GLU A 39 -10.97 -10.90 8.44
C GLU A 39 -11.04 -12.08 7.45
N GLU A 40 -10.08 -12.19 6.53
CA GLU A 40 -10.01 -13.31 5.58
C GLU A 40 -9.17 -14.46 6.10
N GLY A 41 -8.76 -14.42 7.36
CA GLY A 41 -8.06 -15.51 8.02
C GLY A 41 -6.57 -15.61 7.73
N LEU A 42 -5.97 -14.58 7.15
CA LEU A 42 -4.55 -14.58 6.81
C LEU A 42 -3.72 -13.77 7.80
N LYS A 43 -2.44 -14.13 7.88
CA LYS A 43 -1.44 -13.40 8.64
C LYS A 43 -0.78 -12.36 7.73
N TRP A 44 -0.10 -11.40 8.34
CA TRP A 44 0.52 -10.29 7.64
C TRP A 44 1.93 -10.02 8.16
N ARG A 45 2.68 -9.31 7.34
CA ARG A 45 4.02 -8.81 7.66
C ARG A 45 4.21 -7.49 6.95
N ILE A 46 4.97 -6.58 7.55
CA ILE A 46 5.21 -5.26 6.98
C ILE A 46 6.71 -5.13 6.70
N ILE A 47 7.04 -4.60 5.52
CA ILE A 47 8.40 -4.24 5.17
C ILE A 47 8.44 -2.78 4.73
N LYS A 48 9.55 -2.12 4.93
CA LYS A 48 9.80 -0.79 4.39
C LYS A 48 10.73 -0.90 3.20
N VAL A 49 10.33 -0.34 2.06
CA VAL A 49 11.09 -0.39 0.81
C VAL A 49 11.78 0.95 0.62
N TYR A 50 13.10 0.96 0.50
CA TYR A 50 13.88 2.18 0.47
C TYR A 50 14.40 2.55 -0.92
N HIS A 51 14.55 1.60 -1.82
CA HIS A 51 15.22 1.83 -3.09
C HIS A 51 14.35 2.46 -4.17
N THR A 52 13.08 2.69 -3.88
CA THR A 52 12.14 3.32 -4.82
C THR A 52 11.01 4.00 -4.06
N SER A 53 10.43 5.03 -4.67
CA SER A 53 9.20 5.67 -4.21
C SER A 53 8.00 5.35 -5.12
N ASP A 54 8.20 4.59 -6.19
CA ASP A 54 7.13 4.20 -7.10
C ASP A 54 6.27 3.12 -6.45
N VAL A 55 4.96 3.37 -6.37
CA VAL A 55 4.05 2.47 -5.65
C VAL A 55 3.96 1.08 -6.30
N SER A 56 4.01 0.99 -7.62
CA SER A 56 3.97 -0.30 -8.31
C SER A 56 5.22 -1.12 -8.03
N PHE A 57 6.40 -0.50 -8.03
CA PHE A 57 7.64 -1.18 -7.67
C PHE A 57 7.64 -1.60 -6.20
N ILE A 58 7.16 -0.74 -5.30
CA ILE A 58 7.04 -1.07 -3.87
C ILE A 58 6.14 -2.29 -3.68
N ALA A 59 4.98 -2.30 -4.34
CA ALA A 59 4.03 -3.41 -4.26
C ALA A 59 4.62 -4.71 -4.82
N HIS A 60 5.38 -4.62 -5.92
CA HIS A 60 6.02 -5.80 -6.52
C HIS A 60 7.08 -6.38 -5.58
N VAL A 61 7.89 -5.55 -4.93
CA VAL A 61 8.85 -6.00 -3.92
C VAL A 61 8.13 -6.71 -2.77
N ALA A 62 7.03 -6.12 -2.29
CA ALA A 62 6.22 -6.75 -1.25
C ALA A 62 5.70 -8.11 -1.70
N ALA A 63 5.25 -8.22 -2.95
CA ALA A 63 4.78 -9.49 -3.51
C ALA A 63 5.90 -10.53 -3.58
N GLU A 64 7.11 -10.14 -3.94
CA GLU A 64 8.26 -11.04 -3.96
C GLU A 64 8.60 -11.59 -2.57
N TYR A 65 8.44 -10.77 -1.53
CA TYR A 65 8.70 -11.17 -0.15
C TYR A 65 7.51 -11.89 0.48
N SER A 66 6.36 -11.89 -0.17
CA SER A 66 5.15 -12.55 0.31
C SER A 66 5.19 -14.05 -0.01
N GLY A 67 4.88 -14.87 0.99
CA GLY A 67 4.77 -16.31 0.76
C GLY A 67 3.64 -16.67 -0.19
N SER A 68 2.60 -15.84 -0.30
CA SER A 68 1.49 -16.04 -1.22
C SER A 68 1.77 -15.52 -2.64
N GLY A 69 2.81 -14.70 -2.81
CA GLY A 69 3.09 -14.01 -4.07
C GLY A 69 2.23 -12.77 -4.31
N ILE A 70 1.40 -12.39 -3.35
CA ILE A 70 0.56 -11.19 -3.41
C ILE A 70 1.09 -10.17 -2.40
N GLY A 71 1.24 -8.93 -2.82
CA GLY A 71 1.72 -7.85 -1.97
C GLY A 71 0.91 -6.59 -2.13
N ILE A 72 0.94 -5.75 -1.10
CA ILE A 72 0.34 -4.42 -1.12
C ILE A 72 1.48 -3.42 -1.02
N GLY A 73 1.48 -2.40 -1.89
CA GLY A 73 2.41 -1.28 -1.78
C GLY A 73 1.63 -0.01 -1.48
N ILE A 74 2.15 0.84 -0.61
CA ILE A 74 1.50 2.09 -0.26
C ILE A 74 2.52 3.22 -0.12
N GLN A 75 2.22 4.36 -0.74
CA GLN A 75 2.97 5.60 -0.57
C GLN A 75 2.44 6.39 0.61
N SER A 76 3.27 7.28 1.14
CA SER A 76 2.90 8.12 2.28
C SER A 76 1.65 8.97 2.03
N LYS A 77 1.45 9.46 0.80
CA LYS A 77 0.25 10.23 0.45
C LYS A 77 -1.02 9.38 0.37
N GLY A 78 -0.91 8.05 0.30
CA GLY A 78 -2.04 7.13 0.33
C GLY A 78 -2.24 6.29 -0.92
N THR A 79 -1.59 6.61 -2.04
CA THR A 79 -1.68 5.81 -3.26
C THR A 79 -1.28 4.36 -2.98
N THR A 80 -2.09 3.41 -3.40
CA THR A 80 -1.95 2.01 -3.02
C THR A 80 -2.11 1.10 -4.23
N VAL A 81 -1.39 -0.02 -4.25
CA VAL A 81 -1.44 -1.03 -5.31
C VAL A 81 -1.47 -2.42 -4.68
N ILE A 82 -2.32 -3.30 -5.22
CA ILE A 82 -2.25 -4.74 -4.98
C ILE A 82 -1.53 -5.36 -6.18
N HIS A 83 -0.46 -6.08 -5.91
CA HIS A 83 0.42 -6.63 -6.96
C HIS A 83 0.65 -8.12 -6.76
N GLN A 84 1.16 -8.75 -7.80
CA GLN A 84 1.52 -10.17 -7.80
C GLN A 84 2.95 -10.33 -8.33
N LYS A 85 3.74 -11.21 -7.71
CA LYS A 85 5.15 -11.37 -8.07
C LYS A 85 5.39 -11.78 -9.52
N ASP A 86 4.43 -12.46 -10.13
CA ASP A 86 4.54 -12.96 -11.52
C ASP A 86 4.18 -11.90 -12.56
N LEU A 87 3.70 -10.74 -12.14
CA LEU A 87 3.37 -9.62 -13.04
C LEU A 87 4.58 -8.72 -13.24
N PRO A 88 4.70 -8.09 -14.43
CA PRO A 88 5.72 -7.04 -14.64
C PRO A 88 5.55 -5.89 -13.64
N ASN A 89 6.62 -5.18 -13.33
CA ASN A 89 6.62 -4.11 -12.32
C ASN A 89 5.54 -3.05 -12.52
N LEU A 90 5.22 -2.69 -13.75
CA LEU A 90 4.23 -1.65 -14.05
C LEU A 90 2.80 -2.17 -14.20
N SER A 91 2.61 -3.48 -14.11
CA SER A 91 1.27 -4.08 -14.04
C SER A 91 0.78 -4.13 -12.60
N ASN A 92 -0.48 -4.50 -12.39
CA ASN A 92 -1.03 -4.67 -11.04
C ASN A 92 -2.31 -5.48 -11.10
N LEU A 93 -2.78 -5.94 -9.94
CA LEU A 93 -4.11 -6.54 -9.80
C LEU A 93 -5.16 -5.47 -9.59
N GLU A 94 -4.89 -4.50 -8.72
CA GLU A 94 -5.74 -3.33 -8.49
C GLU A 94 -4.87 -2.12 -8.17
N LEU A 95 -5.22 -0.97 -8.73
CA LEU A 95 -4.53 0.30 -8.52
C LEU A 95 -5.49 1.32 -7.92
N PHE A 96 -5.07 1.95 -6.84
CA PHE A 96 -5.81 3.01 -6.14
C PHE A 96 -4.99 4.29 -6.20
N SER A 97 -5.06 4.97 -7.35
CA SER A 97 -4.20 6.12 -7.66
C SER A 97 -4.69 7.44 -7.09
N GLN A 98 -5.99 7.55 -6.83
CA GLN A 98 -6.62 8.79 -6.37
C GLN A 98 -6.57 8.89 -4.84
N ALA A 99 -5.37 9.13 -4.29
CA ALA A 99 -5.16 9.16 -2.85
C ALA A 99 -6.18 10.03 -2.07
N PRO A 100 -6.58 11.23 -2.58
CA PRO A 100 -7.58 12.03 -1.88
C PRO A 100 -8.95 11.37 -1.73
N LEU A 101 -9.25 10.35 -2.51
CA LEU A 101 -10.54 9.66 -2.49
C LEU A 101 -10.50 8.34 -1.74
N ILE A 102 -9.37 7.98 -1.12
CA ILE A 102 -9.22 6.72 -0.39
C ILE A 102 -9.44 6.96 1.10
N ASP A 103 -10.56 6.46 1.62
CA ASP A 103 -10.88 6.56 3.06
C ASP A 103 -10.52 5.27 3.80
N LEU A 104 -10.70 5.26 5.13
CA LEU A 104 -10.36 4.11 5.97
C LEU A 104 -11.15 2.86 5.60
N ASP A 105 -12.42 3.00 5.25
CA ASP A 105 -13.26 1.88 4.81
C ASP A 105 -12.69 1.25 3.53
N THR A 106 -12.23 2.06 2.60
CA THR A 106 -11.60 1.59 1.37
C THR A 106 -10.32 0.83 1.67
N TYR A 107 -9.48 1.31 2.60
CA TYR A 107 -8.27 0.59 3.01
C TYR A 107 -8.60 -0.78 3.61
N ARG A 108 -9.68 -0.89 4.39
CA ARG A 108 -10.16 -2.17 4.91
C ARG A 108 -10.46 -3.13 3.76
N LYS A 109 -11.18 -2.66 2.76
CA LYS A 109 -11.55 -3.44 1.57
C LYS A 109 -10.33 -3.82 0.74
N ILE A 110 -9.33 -2.96 0.65
CA ILE A 110 -8.07 -3.26 -0.04
C ILE A 110 -7.38 -4.45 0.64
N GLY A 111 -7.29 -4.44 1.96
CA GLY A 111 -6.72 -5.55 2.72
C GLY A 111 -7.47 -6.85 2.48
N LYS A 112 -8.80 -6.81 2.50
CA LYS A 112 -9.63 -7.99 2.22
C LYS A 112 -9.40 -8.54 0.83
N ASN A 113 -9.36 -7.69 -0.19
CA ASN A 113 -9.17 -8.14 -1.57
C ASN A 113 -7.78 -8.73 -1.77
N ALA A 114 -6.74 -8.12 -1.20
CA ALA A 114 -5.38 -8.67 -1.26
C ALA A 114 -5.34 -10.08 -0.67
N ALA A 115 -5.99 -10.28 0.48
CA ALA A 115 -6.08 -11.60 1.11
C ALA A 115 -6.84 -12.60 0.24
N LYS A 116 -7.91 -12.18 -0.42
CA LYS A 116 -8.67 -13.04 -1.34
C LYS A 116 -7.83 -13.48 -2.53
N TYR A 117 -7.07 -12.56 -3.14
CA TYR A 117 -6.12 -12.93 -4.20
C TYR A 117 -5.10 -13.96 -3.69
N ALA A 118 -4.61 -13.78 -2.47
CA ALA A 118 -3.64 -14.69 -1.86
C ALA A 118 -4.21 -16.11 -1.70
N LYS A 119 -5.52 -16.24 -1.50
CA LYS A 119 -6.21 -17.52 -1.39
C LYS A 119 -6.58 -18.12 -2.77
N GLY A 120 -6.22 -17.47 -3.87
CA GLY A 120 -6.55 -17.92 -5.22
C GLY A 120 -7.95 -17.54 -5.68
N GLU A 121 -8.64 -16.66 -4.95
CA GLU A 121 -9.95 -16.17 -5.35
C GLU A 121 -9.83 -15.02 -6.34
N SER A 122 -10.91 -14.73 -7.06
CA SER A 122 -11.01 -13.59 -7.96
C SER A 122 -12.08 -12.63 -7.44
N PRO A 123 -11.74 -11.79 -6.45
CA PRO A 123 -12.73 -10.91 -5.83
C PRO A 123 -13.19 -9.83 -6.79
N THR A 124 -14.39 -9.29 -6.52
CA THR A 124 -14.84 -8.07 -7.18
C THR A 124 -13.89 -6.92 -6.81
N PRO A 125 -13.39 -6.14 -7.79
CA PRO A 125 -12.51 -5.02 -7.47
C PRO A 125 -13.13 -4.07 -6.46
N VAL A 126 -12.29 -3.49 -5.60
CA VAL A 126 -12.76 -2.53 -4.61
C VAL A 126 -13.32 -1.30 -5.33
N PRO A 127 -14.56 -0.88 -5.04
CA PRO A 127 -15.12 0.32 -5.65
C PRO A 127 -14.29 1.55 -5.29
N THR A 128 -14.01 2.38 -6.29
CA THR A 128 -13.31 3.64 -6.07
C THR A 128 -14.25 4.79 -6.40
N ARG A 129 -14.13 5.87 -5.62
CA ARG A 129 -14.84 7.09 -5.93
C ARG A 129 -14.15 7.81 -7.09
N ASN A 130 -14.92 8.54 -7.86
CA ASN A 130 -14.40 9.32 -8.98
C ASN A 130 -14.88 10.76 -8.81
N ASP A 131 -13.94 11.67 -8.57
CA ASP A 131 -14.19 13.09 -8.43
C ASP A 131 -13.24 13.85 -9.33
N GLN A 132 -13.77 14.49 -10.35
CA GLN A 132 -12.98 15.24 -11.32
C GLN A 132 -12.19 16.39 -10.68
N MET A 133 -12.62 16.90 -9.53
CA MET A 133 -11.96 17.99 -8.83
C MET A 133 -10.85 17.52 -7.88
N ALA A 134 -10.75 16.23 -7.61
CA ALA A 134 -9.71 15.72 -6.70
C ALA A 134 -8.31 16.03 -7.21
N ARG A 135 -8.05 15.76 -8.48
CA ARG A 135 -6.73 15.98 -9.06
C ARG A 135 -6.34 17.46 -9.09
N PRO A 136 -7.17 18.39 -9.64
CA PRO A 136 -6.83 19.81 -9.59
C PRO A 136 -6.66 20.35 -8.18
N THR A 137 -7.54 19.94 -7.24
CA THR A 137 -7.53 20.42 -5.86
C THR A 137 -6.25 20.03 -5.13
N TYR A 138 -5.76 18.80 -5.35
CA TYR A 138 -4.64 18.25 -4.59
C TYR A 138 -3.34 18.12 -5.40
N GLN A 139 -3.30 18.60 -6.64
CA GLN A 139 -2.17 18.36 -7.52
C GLN A 139 -0.85 18.89 -6.94
N ALA A 140 -0.84 20.13 -6.46
CA ALA A 140 0.37 20.73 -5.89
C ALA A 140 0.81 20.02 -4.61
N LEU A 141 -0.14 19.69 -3.72
CA LEU A 141 0.16 18.97 -2.48
C LEU A 141 0.66 17.56 -2.78
N SER A 142 0.03 16.87 -3.73
CA SER A 142 0.45 15.52 -4.13
C SER A 142 1.89 15.53 -4.67
N ALA A 143 2.24 16.50 -5.50
CA ALA A 143 3.60 16.64 -6.02
C ALA A 143 4.61 16.89 -4.89
N LEU A 144 4.28 17.76 -3.94
CA LEU A 144 5.13 18.05 -2.79
C LEU A 144 5.34 16.81 -1.92
N LEU A 145 4.28 16.05 -1.65
CA LEU A 145 4.37 14.84 -0.84
C LEU A 145 5.20 13.76 -1.55
N HIS A 146 5.10 13.66 -2.86
CA HIS A 146 5.91 12.72 -3.63
C HIS A 146 7.40 13.11 -3.59
N ILE A 147 7.71 14.40 -3.67
CA ILE A 147 9.09 14.89 -3.54
C ILE A 147 9.65 14.51 -2.17
N LYS A 148 8.88 14.72 -1.09
CA LYS A 148 9.29 14.34 0.27
C LYS A 148 9.52 12.83 0.41
N GLU A 149 8.70 12.03 -0.25
CA GLU A 149 8.88 10.57 -0.30
C GLU A 149 10.20 10.21 -0.98
N THR A 150 10.47 10.82 -2.13
CA THR A 150 11.63 10.53 -2.95
C THR A 150 12.93 10.95 -2.28
N GLU A 151 12.93 11.97 -1.43
CA GLU A 151 14.10 12.41 -0.67
C GLU A 151 14.70 11.29 0.20
N LEU A 152 13.88 10.33 0.63
CA LEU A 152 14.32 9.22 1.48
C LEU A 152 14.67 7.96 0.70
N VAL A 153 14.61 8.00 -0.64
CA VAL A 153 15.00 6.85 -1.47
C VAL A 153 16.50 6.59 -1.34
N ASP A 154 16.86 5.34 -1.06
CA ASP A 154 18.25 4.88 -0.95
C ASP A 154 18.39 3.61 -1.80
N ASN A 155 19.03 3.74 -2.96
CA ASN A 155 19.19 2.67 -3.94
C ASN A 155 20.03 1.49 -3.41
N ASN A 156 20.83 1.72 -2.38
CA ASN A 156 21.72 0.70 -1.80
C ASN A 156 21.09 -0.01 -0.60
N LYS A 157 19.91 0.42 -0.15
CA LYS A 157 19.30 -0.12 1.05
C LYS A 157 18.26 -1.18 0.70
N LYS A 158 18.40 -2.36 1.31
CA LYS A 158 17.44 -3.46 1.10
C LYS A 158 16.17 -3.21 1.91
N PRO A 159 15.03 -3.81 1.50
CA PRO A 159 13.82 -3.74 2.30
C PRO A 159 14.05 -4.28 3.71
N GLN A 160 13.42 -3.64 4.70
CA GLN A 160 13.58 -3.99 6.11
C GLN A 160 12.22 -4.31 6.72
N ALA A 161 12.17 -5.35 7.55
CA ALA A 161 10.98 -5.69 8.31
C ALA A 161 10.64 -4.58 9.30
N VAL A 162 9.34 -4.32 9.46
CA VAL A 162 8.83 -3.30 10.38
C VAL A 162 7.91 -3.97 11.37
N THR A 163 8.10 -3.67 12.66
CA THR A 163 7.21 -4.10 13.72
C THR A 163 6.23 -2.98 14.02
N VAL A 164 4.93 -3.30 14.04
CA VAL A 164 3.87 -2.35 14.33
C VAL A 164 3.09 -2.84 15.53
N SER A 165 2.82 -1.94 16.48
CA SER A 165 1.99 -2.21 17.64
C SER A 165 0.80 -1.26 17.62
N PHE A 166 -0.41 -1.83 17.73
CA PHE A 166 -1.65 -1.07 17.82
C PHE A 166 -2.18 -1.17 19.25
N GLN A 167 -2.38 -0.03 19.86
CA GLN A 167 -2.95 0.07 21.20
C GLN A 167 -4.37 0.59 21.15
#